data_01b7a85ffcc08b42a3c1f4643b8e7249
#
_entry.id   01b7a85ffcc08b42a3c1f4643b8e7249
#
_cell.length_a   1.000
_cell.length_b   1.000
_cell.length_c   1.000
_cell.angle_alpha   90.00
_cell.angle_beta   90.00
_cell.angle_gamma   90.00
#
_symmetry.space_group_name_H-M   'P 1'
#
loop_
_entity.id
_entity.type
_entity.pdbx_description
1 polymer ?
#
loop_
_entity_poly.entity_id
_entity_poly.type
_entity_poly.pdbx_seq_one_letter_code
_entity_poly.pdbx_strand_id
1 'polypeptide(L)'
;MPNQTSRSLASILTRDARQYPAIALVGPRQCGKTTLAKQWLQSIRDAGGAAQYFDLEKPSDRMKLAADPEAFLRRQEGTVCLDEVQHAPAIFEVLRSLIDEDRRPGRFLLLGSAAPALLKQSSETLAGRIATRELTPFQWRELASAGKGEDPLVSMESLWLRGGFPNSTLAEDEGASFRWRLDFIRTFLERDIPQLGFRVPAQTMERFWRMCAHLHGQSVNLSYLGQALGTSHTAPRHHLDILSGSFMMRLLEPAEANLSKRLVKTPKAYVRDSGLLHALLGLETLNDLDGHPVRGASWEGFVTEQLIGSAPEGWHASYYRTAQGAELDLILEKGSRRIAFECKASSSPSVTRGFWTSLDDLKITEAYVVAPIQQSFPIGKGIEAVGLAAAVKVVTG
;
A
#
# COMPACT_ATOMS: atom_id res chain seq x y z
N MET A 1 -2.39 -21.22 -18.83
CA MET A 1 -1.97 -19.87 -18.45
C MET A 1 -0.90 -20.00 -17.39
N PRO A 2 0.22 -19.26 -17.41
CA PRO A 2 1.24 -19.41 -16.37
C PRO A 2 0.66 -19.03 -15.01
N ASN A 3 1.15 -19.66 -13.96
CA ASN A 3 0.73 -19.58 -12.55
C ASN A 3 0.36 -18.14 -12.14
N GLN A 4 -0.94 -17.85 -12.06
CA GLN A 4 -1.39 -16.58 -11.54
C GLN A 4 -1.34 -16.64 -10.02
N THR A 5 -0.54 -15.77 -9.41
CA THR A 5 -0.45 -15.63 -7.95
C THR A 5 -1.81 -15.25 -7.37
N SER A 6 -2.32 -16.06 -6.45
CA SER A 6 -3.59 -15.78 -5.77
C SER A 6 -3.45 -14.56 -4.88
N ARG A 7 -4.39 -13.62 -4.99
CA ARG A 7 -4.41 -12.41 -4.16
C ARG A 7 -5.24 -12.66 -2.89
N SER A 8 -4.68 -12.32 -1.74
CA SER A 8 -5.37 -12.43 -0.45
C SER A 8 -6.70 -11.69 -0.42
N LEU A 9 -6.79 -10.60 -1.17
CA LEU A 9 -7.99 -9.75 -1.25
C LEU A 9 -9.18 -10.43 -1.98
N ALA A 10 -8.97 -11.51 -2.76
CA ALA A 10 -10.05 -12.19 -3.48
C ALA A 10 -11.15 -12.74 -2.55
N SER A 11 -10.76 -13.32 -1.42
CA SER A 11 -11.70 -13.82 -0.41
C SER A 11 -12.46 -12.69 0.28
N ILE A 12 -11.81 -11.56 0.50
CA ILE A 12 -12.41 -10.35 1.08
C ILE A 12 -13.45 -9.76 0.13
N LEU A 13 -13.15 -9.67 -1.18
CA LEU A 13 -14.12 -9.21 -2.18
C LEU A 13 -15.37 -10.10 -2.18
N THR A 14 -15.20 -11.42 -2.11
CA THR A 14 -16.32 -12.37 -2.07
C THR A 14 -17.16 -12.23 -0.81
N ARG A 15 -16.55 -11.97 0.35
CA ARG A 15 -17.24 -11.71 1.61
C ARG A 15 -18.02 -10.39 1.53
N ASP A 16 -17.37 -9.33 1.08
CA ASP A 16 -17.94 -7.99 1.05
C ASP A 16 -19.07 -7.87 0.03
N ALA A 17 -18.99 -8.60 -1.09
CA ALA A 17 -20.05 -8.70 -2.09
C ALA A 17 -21.34 -9.37 -1.56
N ARG A 18 -21.31 -10.00 -0.39
CA ARG A 18 -22.51 -10.51 0.28
C ARG A 18 -23.15 -9.49 1.21
N GLN A 19 -22.46 -8.39 1.50
CA GLN A 19 -22.88 -7.42 2.51
C GLN A 19 -23.12 -6.02 1.92
N TYR A 20 -22.28 -5.59 0.99
CA TYR A 20 -22.30 -4.25 0.45
C TYR A 20 -22.82 -4.22 -0.99
N PRO A 21 -23.70 -3.24 -1.36
CA PRO A 21 -24.14 -3.06 -2.75
C PRO A 21 -23.00 -2.71 -3.69
N ALA A 22 -22.01 -1.94 -3.21
CA ALA A 22 -20.84 -1.55 -3.98
C ALA A 22 -19.55 -1.84 -3.23
N ILE A 23 -18.49 -2.15 -3.99
CA ILE A 23 -17.12 -2.30 -3.48
C ILE A 23 -16.22 -1.41 -4.35
N ALA A 24 -15.42 -0.55 -3.71
CA ALA A 24 -14.33 0.16 -4.37
C ALA A 24 -13.01 -0.58 -4.13
N LEU A 25 -12.36 -1.01 -5.20
CA LEU A 25 -11.03 -1.58 -5.19
C LEU A 25 -10.04 -0.51 -5.65
N VAL A 26 -9.33 0.08 -4.71
CA VAL A 26 -8.34 1.13 -4.95
C VAL A 26 -6.92 0.60 -4.79
N GLY A 27 -5.93 1.35 -5.25
CA GLY A 27 -4.53 0.97 -5.11
C GLY A 27 -3.68 1.52 -6.26
N PRO A 28 -2.35 1.43 -6.20
CA PRO A 28 -1.47 2.00 -7.21
C PRO A 28 -1.77 1.44 -8.61
N ARG A 29 -1.41 2.19 -9.64
CA ARG A 29 -1.43 1.67 -11.02
C ARG A 29 -0.53 0.44 -11.12
N GLN A 30 -0.90 -0.49 -12.00
CA GLN A 30 -0.12 -1.73 -12.28
C GLN A 30 0.07 -2.70 -11.09
N CYS A 31 -0.64 -2.52 -9.95
CA CYS A 31 -0.60 -3.49 -8.84
C CYS A 31 -1.48 -4.73 -9.06
N GLY A 32 -2.26 -4.78 -10.16
CA GLY A 32 -3.06 -5.95 -10.55
C GLY A 32 -4.56 -5.85 -10.26
N LYS A 33 -5.14 -4.66 -10.04
CA LYS A 33 -6.57 -4.46 -9.78
C LYS A 33 -7.47 -5.07 -10.85
N THR A 34 -7.23 -4.72 -12.11
CA THR A 34 -7.99 -5.24 -13.27
C THR A 34 -7.89 -6.76 -13.38
N THR A 35 -6.70 -7.32 -13.12
CA THR A 35 -6.48 -8.77 -13.13
C THR A 35 -7.32 -9.46 -12.05
N LEU A 36 -7.24 -8.97 -10.81
CA LEU A 36 -8.02 -9.49 -9.69
C LEU A 36 -9.52 -9.38 -9.96
N ALA A 37 -9.99 -8.23 -10.44
CA ALA A 37 -11.41 -8.01 -10.76
C ALA A 37 -11.90 -8.99 -11.84
N LYS A 38 -11.16 -9.17 -12.94
CA LYS A 38 -11.52 -10.11 -14.01
C LYS A 38 -11.57 -11.57 -13.52
N GLN A 39 -10.61 -11.97 -12.66
CA GLN A 39 -10.62 -13.30 -12.03
C GLN A 39 -11.85 -13.49 -11.14
N TRP A 40 -12.15 -12.49 -10.31
CA TRP A 40 -13.29 -12.54 -9.42
C TRP A 40 -14.63 -12.56 -10.19
N LEU A 41 -14.78 -11.73 -11.23
CA LEU A 41 -15.96 -11.77 -12.12
C LEU A 41 -16.08 -13.11 -12.85
N GLN A 42 -14.96 -13.73 -13.23
CA GLN A 42 -14.99 -15.06 -13.86
C GLN A 42 -15.48 -16.11 -12.86
N SER A 43 -15.04 -16.06 -11.59
CA SER A 43 -15.55 -16.98 -10.57
C SER A 43 -17.05 -16.86 -10.32
N ILE A 44 -17.62 -15.65 -10.46
CA ILE A 44 -19.07 -15.43 -10.40
C ILE A 44 -19.78 -16.13 -11.59
N ARG A 45 -19.23 -15.99 -12.81
CA ARG A 45 -19.77 -16.64 -14.00
C ARG A 45 -19.71 -18.16 -13.92
N ASP A 46 -18.58 -18.68 -13.45
CA ASP A 46 -18.36 -20.14 -13.27
C ASP A 46 -19.33 -20.74 -12.24
N ALA A 47 -19.80 -19.93 -11.30
CA ALA A 47 -20.85 -20.28 -10.34
C ALA A 47 -22.29 -20.04 -10.90
N GLY A 48 -22.45 -19.72 -12.20
CA GLY A 48 -23.74 -19.50 -12.85
C GLY A 48 -24.33 -18.08 -12.67
N GLY A 49 -23.58 -17.15 -12.07
CA GLY A 49 -23.99 -15.75 -11.91
C GLY A 49 -23.70 -14.90 -13.15
N ALA A 50 -24.40 -13.78 -13.28
CA ALA A 50 -24.13 -12.77 -14.31
C ALA A 50 -23.07 -11.77 -13.81
N ALA A 51 -22.11 -11.42 -14.67
CA ALA A 51 -21.11 -10.41 -14.36
C ALA A 51 -20.67 -9.67 -15.64
N GLN A 52 -20.60 -8.34 -15.56
CA GLN A 52 -20.24 -7.46 -16.65
C GLN A 52 -18.98 -6.65 -16.28
N TYR A 53 -18.16 -6.33 -17.30
CA TYR A 53 -16.95 -5.52 -17.12
C TYR A 53 -16.90 -4.42 -18.17
N PHE A 54 -16.73 -3.19 -17.72
CA PHE A 54 -16.59 -2.00 -18.55
C PHE A 54 -15.31 -1.26 -18.17
N ASP A 55 -14.50 -0.96 -19.17
CA ASP A 55 -13.24 -0.23 -19.04
C ASP A 55 -13.46 1.23 -19.46
N LEU A 56 -13.53 2.12 -18.48
CA LEU A 56 -13.83 3.53 -18.73
C LEU A 56 -12.60 4.31 -19.29
N GLU A 57 -11.43 3.70 -19.40
CA GLU A 57 -10.34 4.23 -20.21
C GLU A 57 -10.65 4.08 -21.73
N LYS A 58 -11.45 3.06 -22.11
CA LYS A 58 -11.85 2.82 -23.50
C LYS A 58 -12.96 3.75 -23.93
N PRO A 59 -12.79 4.52 -25.04
CA PRO A 59 -13.85 5.39 -25.56
C PRO A 59 -15.16 4.67 -25.86
N SER A 60 -15.10 3.43 -26.38
CA SER A 60 -16.29 2.63 -26.70
C SER A 60 -17.13 2.30 -25.47
N ASP A 61 -16.53 2.02 -24.32
CA ASP A 61 -17.25 1.73 -23.09
C ASP A 61 -17.76 3.01 -22.42
N ARG A 62 -16.99 4.10 -22.48
CA ARG A 62 -17.48 5.42 -22.04
C ARG A 62 -18.69 5.89 -22.83
N MET A 63 -18.70 5.69 -24.16
CA MET A 63 -19.84 6.08 -25.00
C MET A 63 -21.13 5.35 -24.63
N LYS A 64 -21.06 4.09 -24.18
CA LYS A 64 -22.24 3.33 -23.71
C LYS A 64 -22.89 3.99 -22.48
N LEU A 65 -22.09 4.61 -21.60
CA LEU A 65 -22.55 5.31 -20.41
C LEU A 65 -22.85 6.80 -20.65
N ALA A 66 -22.38 7.39 -21.77
CA ALA A 66 -22.45 8.83 -21.97
C ALA A 66 -23.87 9.36 -22.27
N ALA A 67 -24.71 8.56 -22.97
CA ALA A 67 -26.04 9.00 -23.40
C ALA A 67 -27.05 8.97 -22.23
N ASP A 68 -27.14 7.85 -21.53
CA ASP A 68 -27.99 7.65 -20.36
C ASP A 68 -27.37 6.58 -19.46
N PRO A 69 -26.49 6.98 -18.54
CA PRO A 69 -25.81 6.04 -17.67
C PRO A 69 -26.74 5.29 -16.74
N GLU A 70 -27.83 5.91 -16.33
CA GLU A 70 -28.82 5.30 -15.44
C GLU A 70 -29.57 4.18 -16.15
N ALA A 71 -30.18 4.46 -17.32
CA ALA A 71 -30.88 3.45 -18.09
C ALA A 71 -29.97 2.32 -18.56
N PHE A 72 -28.69 2.64 -18.89
CA PHE A 72 -27.71 1.64 -19.26
C PHE A 72 -27.39 0.69 -18.10
N LEU A 73 -27.04 1.23 -16.92
CA LEU A 73 -26.68 0.42 -15.75
C LEU A 73 -27.86 -0.35 -15.16
N ARG A 74 -29.08 0.20 -15.26
CA ARG A 74 -30.30 -0.44 -14.81
C ARG A 74 -30.60 -1.76 -15.56
N ARG A 75 -30.22 -1.84 -16.83
CA ARG A 75 -30.41 -3.02 -17.69
C ARG A 75 -29.36 -4.11 -17.46
N GLN A 76 -28.28 -3.81 -16.75
CA GLN A 76 -27.25 -4.81 -16.50
C GLN A 76 -27.70 -5.80 -15.41
N GLU A 77 -27.57 -7.07 -15.72
CA GLU A 77 -27.82 -8.15 -14.76
C GLU A 77 -26.55 -8.53 -14.00
N GLY A 78 -26.73 -8.97 -12.76
CA GLY A 78 -25.63 -9.46 -11.91
C GLY A 78 -24.72 -8.36 -11.41
N THR A 79 -23.41 -8.66 -11.33
CA THR A 79 -22.37 -7.75 -10.86
C THR A 79 -21.83 -6.92 -12.02
N VAL A 80 -21.78 -5.61 -11.86
CA VAL A 80 -21.19 -4.66 -12.83
C VAL A 80 -19.87 -4.15 -12.30
N CYS A 81 -18.78 -4.40 -13.03
CA CYS A 81 -17.48 -3.81 -12.77
C CYS A 81 -17.24 -2.61 -13.68
N LEU A 82 -16.93 -1.46 -13.07
CA LEU A 82 -16.51 -0.25 -13.75
C LEU A 82 -15.02 -0.01 -13.44
N ASP A 83 -14.15 -0.20 -14.43
CA ASP A 83 -12.71 -0.01 -14.27
C ASP A 83 -12.33 1.41 -14.68
N GLU A 84 -11.32 1.98 -14.00
CA GLU A 84 -10.81 3.34 -14.14
C GLU A 84 -11.94 4.39 -14.02
N VAL A 85 -12.76 4.24 -12.96
CA VAL A 85 -13.98 5.03 -12.72
C VAL A 85 -13.76 6.54 -12.63
N GLN A 86 -12.51 7.01 -12.39
CA GLN A 86 -12.14 8.42 -12.42
C GLN A 86 -12.33 9.09 -13.79
N HIS A 87 -12.47 8.32 -14.87
CA HIS A 87 -12.81 8.86 -16.20
C HIS A 87 -14.28 9.23 -16.38
N ALA A 88 -15.13 8.89 -15.40
CA ALA A 88 -16.55 9.22 -15.41
C ALA A 88 -17.04 9.64 -14.01
N PRO A 89 -16.55 10.76 -13.44
CA PRO A 89 -16.83 11.12 -12.04
C PRO A 89 -18.33 11.34 -11.74
N ALA A 90 -19.13 11.77 -12.71
CA ALA A 90 -20.58 11.92 -12.56
C ALA A 90 -21.31 10.59 -12.29
N ILE A 91 -20.65 9.43 -12.53
CA ILE A 91 -21.26 8.11 -12.34
C ILE A 91 -21.63 7.83 -10.88
N PHE A 92 -20.95 8.46 -9.90
CA PHE A 92 -21.22 8.23 -8.48
C PHE A 92 -22.65 8.66 -8.07
N GLU A 93 -23.18 9.74 -8.64
CA GLU A 93 -24.56 10.19 -8.39
C GLU A 93 -25.56 9.18 -8.93
N VAL A 94 -25.31 8.66 -10.14
CA VAL A 94 -26.13 7.63 -10.77
C VAL A 94 -26.10 6.32 -9.96
N LEU A 95 -24.90 5.89 -9.54
CA LEU A 95 -24.75 4.70 -8.70
C LEU A 95 -25.50 4.84 -7.38
N ARG A 96 -25.48 6.03 -6.77
CA ARG A 96 -26.26 6.30 -5.55
C ARG A 96 -27.75 6.08 -5.79
N SER A 97 -28.32 6.68 -6.85
CA SER A 97 -29.72 6.52 -7.21
C SER A 97 -30.11 5.06 -7.40
N LEU A 98 -29.32 4.34 -8.21
CA LEU A 98 -29.56 2.93 -8.52
C LEU A 98 -29.42 2.00 -7.29
N ILE A 99 -28.49 2.31 -6.37
CA ILE A 99 -28.32 1.54 -5.13
C ILE A 99 -29.48 1.83 -4.16
N ASP A 100 -29.99 3.05 -4.10
CA ASP A 100 -31.12 3.39 -3.23
C ASP A 100 -32.42 2.74 -3.71
N GLU A 101 -32.60 2.51 -5.01
CA GLU A 101 -33.69 1.76 -5.58
C GLU A 101 -33.59 0.25 -5.35
N ASP A 102 -32.39 -0.30 -5.51
CA ASP A 102 -32.13 -1.73 -5.39
C ASP A 102 -30.78 -1.95 -4.66
N ARG A 103 -30.85 -2.20 -3.36
CA ARG A 103 -29.71 -2.39 -2.44
C ARG A 103 -29.14 -3.82 -2.47
N ARG A 104 -29.38 -4.60 -3.52
CA ARG A 104 -28.83 -5.95 -3.60
C ARG A 104 -27.32 -5.94 -3.42
N PRO A 105 -26.76 -6.82 -2.56
CA PRO A 105 -25.31 -6.91 -2.33
C PRO A 105 -24.57 -7.36 -3.60
N GLY A 106 -23.32 -6.91 -3.75
CA GLY A 106 -22.44 -7.30 -4.84
C GLY A 106 -22.82 -6.73 -6.22
N ARG A 107 -23.66 -5.70 -6.26
CA ARG A 107 -24.13 -5.12 -7.52
C ARG A 107 -23.04 -4.41 -8.30
N PHE A 108 -22.16 -3.65 -7.62
CA PHE A 108 -21.13 -2.84 -8.27
C PHE A 108 -19.73 -3.13 -7.72
N LEU A 109 -18.75 -3.30 -8.62
CA LEU A 109 -17.33 -3.29 -8.33
C LEU A 109 -16.71 -2.10 -9.06
N LEU A 110 -16.12 -1.16 -8.32
CA LEU A 110 -15.52 0.06 -8.84
C LEU A 110 -14.00 -0.04 -8.71
N LEU A 111 -13.27 0.09 -9.82
CA LEU A 111 -11.82 0.11 -9.77
C LEU A 111 -11.34 1.52 -10.06
N GLY A 112 -10.35 1.96 -9.29
CA GLY A 112 -9.69 3.25 -9.50
C GLY A 112 -8.24 3.24 -9.09
N SER A 113 -7.40 3.83 -9.92
CA SER A 113 -6.05 4.22 -9.52
C SER A 113 -6.19 5.52 -8.73
N ALA A 114 -5.84 5.48 -7.46
CA ALA A 114 -6.12 6.50 -6.47
C ALA A 114 -5.93 7.95 -6.93
N ALA A 115 -7.03 8.65 -7.07
CA ALA A 115 -7.02 10.08 -6.84
C ALA A 115 -7.68 10.32 -5.48
N PRO A 116 -7.10 11.09 -4.56
CA PRO A 116 -7.73 11.45 -3.29
C PRO A 116 -9.13 12.02 -3.48
N ALA A 117 -9.34 12.76 -4.59
CA ALA A 117 -10.64 13.29 -5.00
C ALA A 117 -11.66 12.17 -5.27
N LEU A 118 -11.26 11.05 -5.90
CA LEU A 118 -12.14 9.93 -6.17
C LEU A 118 -12.58 9.22 -4.90
N LEU A 119 -11.63 8.95 -3.99
CA LEU A 119 -11.92 8.35 -2.69
C LEU A 119 -12.84 9.24 -1.87
N LYS A 120 -12.61 10.55 -1.87
CA LYS A 120 -13.45 11.53 -1.20
C LYS A 120 -14.85 11.55 -1.82
N GLN A 121 -14.96 11.67 -3.14
CA GLN A 121 -16.24 11.71 -3.85
C GLN A 121 -17.05 10.42 -3.67
N SER A 122 -16.40 9.24 -3.75
CA SER A 122 -17.07 7.95 -3.52
C SER A 122 -17.54 7.82 -2.06
N SER A 123 -16.74 8.23 -1.09
CA SER A 123 -17.09 8.15 0.34
C SER A 123 -18.18 9.15 0.72
N GLU A 124 -18.22 10.34 0.13
CA GLU A 124 -19.28 11.33 0.36
C GLU A 124 -20.58 10.93 -0.32
N THR A 125 -20.54 10.48 -1.58
CA THR A 125 -21.75 10.17 -2.36
C THR A 125 -22.34 8.81 -2.02
N LEU A 126 -21.51 7.79 -1.76
CA LEU A 126 -21.91 6.40 -1.48
C LEU A 126 -21.75 6.01 -0.01
N ALA A 127 -21.76 6.97 0.93
CA ALA A 127 -21.65 6.70 2.36
C ALA A 127 -22.66 5.64 2.83
N GLY A 128 -22.21 4.63 3.55
CA GLY A 128 -23.02 3.50 4.03
C GLY A 128 -23.47 2.50 2.96
N ARG A 129 -23.04 2.66 1.70
CA ARG A 129 -23.38 1.81 0.56
C ARG A 129 -22.19 1.10 -0.06
N ILE A 130 -20.97 1.53 0.27
CA ILE A 130 -19.73 1.09 -0.36
C ILE A 130 -18.71 0.62 0.67
N ALA A 131 -18.07 -0.53 0.38
CA ALA A 131 -16.85 -0.95 1.07
C ALA A 131 -15.63 -0.55 0.24
N THR A 132 -14.64 0.09 0.85
CA THR A 132 -13.39 0.43 0.15
C THR A 132 -12.30 -0.53 0.56
N ARG A 133 -11.61 -1.10 -0.43
CA ARG A 133 -10.50 -2.05 -0.24
C ARG A 133 -9.28 -1.58 -1.01
N GLU A 134 -8.14 -1.57 -0.35
CA GLU A 134 -6.86 -1.27 -1.00
C GLU A 134 -6.20 -2.56 -1.47
N LEU A 135 -5.88 -2.64 -2.76
CA LEU A 135 -4.99 -3.64 -3.31
C LEU A 135 -3.56 -3.08 -3.34
N THR A 136 -2.71 -3.62 -2.49
CA THR A 136 -1.27 -3.32 -2.51
C THR A 136 -0.58 -4.06 -3.65
N PRO A 137 0.66 -3.72 -4.04
CA PRO A 137 1.55 -4.64 -4.73
C PRO A 137 1.66 -5.97 -3.99
N PHE A 138 2.28 -6.99 -4.56
CA PHE A 138 2.38 -8.32 -3.93
C PHE A 138 2.93 -8.22 -2.51
N GLN A 139 2.24 -8.94 -1.62
CA GLN A 139 2.69 -9.20 -0.27
C GLN A 139 3.50 -10.49 -0.22
N TRP A 140 4.49 -10.57 0.65
CA TRP A 140 5.30 -11.77 0.82
C TRP A 140 4.45 -13.04 1.02
N ARG A 141 3.39 -12.97 1.81
CA ARG A 141 2.46 -14.10 2.06
C ARG A 141 1.78 -14.61 0.79
N GLU A 142 1.56 -13.76 -0.21
CA GLU A 142 0.92 -14.14 -1.48
C GLU A 142 1.90 -14.91 -2.37
N LEU A 143 3.17 -14.54 -2.35
CA LEU A 143 4.24 -15.20 -3.09
C LEU A 143 4.67 -16.51 -2.41
N ALA A 144 4.83 -16.51 -1.09
CA ALA A 144 5.17 -17.69 -0.31
C ALA A 144 4.15 -18.83 -0.45
N SER A 145 2.88 -18.49 -0.65
CA SER A 145 1.83 -19.50 -0.91
C SER A 145 1.85 -20.05 -2.35
N ALA A 146 2.45 -19.31 -3.29
CA ALA A 146 2.53 -19.68 -4.71
C ALA A 146 3.82 -20.47 -5.05
N GLY A 147 4.90 -20.23 -4.31
CA GLY A 147 6.22 -20.87 -4.52
C GLY A 147 6.29 -22.29 -3.96
N LYS A 148 6.46 -23.28 -4.83
CA LYS A 148 6.77 -24.66 -4.41
C LYS A 148 8.28 -24.87 -4.49
N GLY A 149 8.95 -24.87 -3.34
CA GLY A 149 10.33 -25.39 -3.22
C GLY A 149 11.47 -24.38 -3.23
N GLU A 150 11.21 -23.07 -3.23
CA GLU A 150 12.23 -22.04 -3.01
C GLU A 150 12.48 -21.81 -1.52
N ASP A 151 13.73 -21.47 -1.17
CA ASP A 151 14.06 -21.02 0.19
C ASP A 151 13.25 -19.74 0.51
N PRO A 152 12.47 -19.71 1.59
CA PRO A 152 11.67 -18.56 1.97
C PRO A 152 12.48 -17.27 2.17
N LEU A 153 13.75 -17.36 2.54
CA LEU A 153 14.64 -16.20 2.66
C LEU A 153 15.00 -15.63 1.28
N VAL A 154 15.36 -16.48 0.34
CA VAL A 154 15.73 -16.03 -1.01
C VAL A 154 14.55 -15.34 -1.69
N SER A 155 13.34 -15.89 -1.57
CA SER A 155 12.14 -15.25 -2.11
C SER A 155 11.76 -13.95 -1.39
N MET A 156 12.06 -13.83 -0.09
CA MET A 156 11.85 -12.61 0.69
C MET A 156 12.85 -11.52 0.29
N GLU A 157 14.14 -11.86 0.14
CA GLU A 157 15.18 -10.94 -0.31
C GLU A 157 14.92 -10.44 -1.72
N SER A 158 14.46 -11.32 -2.62
CA SER A 158 14.07 -10.95 -3.97
C SER A 158 12.88 -9.97 -3.95
N LEU A 159 11.86 -10.22 -3.13
CA LEU A 159 10.73 -9.30 -2.97
C LEU A 159 11.19 -7.96 -2.36
N TRP A 160 12.07 -7.99 -1.37
CA TRP A 160 12.62 -6.77 -0.78
C TRP A 160 13.41 -5.94 -1.80
N LEU A 161 14.25 -6.58 -2.62
CA LEU A 161 15.03 -5.90 -3.66
C LEU A 161 14.14 -5.36 -4.79
N ARG A 162 13.30 -6.22 -5.35
CA ARG A 162 12.51 -5.94 -6.56
C ARG A 162 11.21 -5.19 -6.30
N GLY A 163 10.73 -5.20 -5.04
CA GLY A 163 9.41 -4.69 -4.67
C GLY A 163 8.28 -5.65 -5.07
N GLY A 164 7.05 -5.25 -4.75
CA GLY A 164 5.86 -6.08 -4.93
C GLY A 164 5.08 -5.80 -6.22
N PHE A 165 5.48 -4.87 -7.08
CA PHE A 165 4.79 -4.66 -8.35
C PHE A 165 4.94 -5.89 -9.25
N PRO A 166 3.83 -6.48 -9.78
CA PRO A 166 3.86 -7.77 -10.47
C PRO A 166 4.93 -7.89 -11.57
N ASN A 167 5.04 -6.88 -12.43
CA ASN A 167 6.01 -6.90 -13.53
C ASN A 167 7.46 -6.76 -13.08
N SER A 168 7.71 -6.17 -11.91
CA SER A 168 9.04 -6.11 -11.30
C SER A 168 9.38 -7.40 -10.58
N THR A 169 8.46 -7.87 -9.72
CA THR A 169 8.65 -9.07 -8.89
C THR A 169 8.84 -10.33 -9.75
N LEU A 170 8.04 -10.45 -10.82
CA LEU A 170 8.01 -11.62 -11.71
C LEU A 170 8.93 -11.46 -12.94
N ALA A 171 9.79 -10.46 -12.97
CA ALA A 171 10.75 -10.27 -14.03
C ALA A 171 11.77 -11.44 -14.09
N GLU A 172 12.28 -11.73 -15.29
CA GLU A 172 13.20 -12.84 -15.55
C GLU A 172 14.49 -12.72 -14.73
N ASP A 173 15.02 -11.50 -14.62
CA ASP A 173 16.26 -11.21 -13.89
C ASP A 173 16.19 -9.84 -13.17
N GLU A 174 17.22 -9.52 -12.39
CA GLU A 174 17.29 -8.27 -11.63
C GLU A 174 17.38 -7.04 -12.53
N GLY A 175 18.12 -7.14 -13.64
CA GLY A 175 18.25 -6.05 -14.62
C GLY A 175 16.92 -5.75 -15.32
N ALA A 176 16.14 -6.77 -15.72
CA ALA A 176 14.80 -6.60 -16.28
C ALA A 176 13.85 -5.96 -15.25
N SER A 177 13.90 -6.41 -14.00
CA SER A 177 13.15 -5.82 -12.89
C SER A 177 13.53 -4.35 -12.67
N PHE A 178 14.82 -4.03 -12.67
CA PHE A 178 15.31 -2.68 -12.45
C PHE A 178 14.89 -1.73 -13.58
N ARG A 179 15.05 -2.16 -14.84
CA ARG A 179 14.58 -1.38 -16.01
C ARG A 179 13.09 -1.09 -15.94
N TRP A 180 12.28 -2.10 -15.60
CA TRP A 180 10.83 -1.91 -15.45
C TRP A 180 10.51 -0.86 -14.38
N ARG A 181 11.19 -0.87 -13.24
CA ARG A 181 10.98 0.11 -12.15
C ARG A 181 11.32 1.53 -12.58
N LEU A 182 12.41 1.72 -13.35
CA LEU A 182 12.78 3.02 -13.91
C LEU A 182 11.73 3.52 -14.93
N ASP A 183 11.23 2.65 -15.80
CA ASP A 183 10.18 2.97 -16.76
C ASP A 183 8.84 3.26 -16.08
N PHE A 184 8.52 2.53 -15.00
CA PHE A 184 7.36 2.81 -14.16
C PHE A 184 7.44 4.22 -13.55
N ILE A 185 8.55 4.57 -12.92
CA ILE A 185 8.76 5.89 -12.31
C ILE A 185 8.57 6.99 -13.36
N ARG A 186 9.20 6.85 -14.53
CA ARG A 186 9.06 7.81 -15.64
C ARG A 186 7.60 7.94 -16.08
N THR A 187 6.93 6.83 -16.36
CA THR A 187 5.53 6.82 -16.83
C THR A 187 4.59 7.41 -15.79
N PHE A 188 4.79 7.08 -14.52
CA PHE A 188 4.01 7.63 -13.42
C PHE A 188 4.12 9.17 -13.35
N LEU A 189 5.34 9.70 -13.48
CA LEU A 189 5.59 11.14 -13.43
C LEU A 189 5.08 11.90 -14.65
N GLU A 190 5.29 11.35 -15.87
CA GLU A 190 4.98 12.06 -17.12
C GLU A 190 3.53 11.87 -17.57
N ARG A 191 2.90 10.76 -17.24
CA ARG A 191 1.56 10.41 -17.70
C ARG A 191 0.53 10.37 -16.55
N ASP A 192 0.83 9.64 -15.48
CA ASP A 192 -0.18 9.28 -14.48
C ASP A 192 -0.53 10.46 -13.57
N ILE A 193 0.46 11.22 -13.10
CA ILE A 193 0.23 12.45 -12.31
C ILE A 193 -0.60 13.47 -13.08
N PRO A 194 -0.29 13.83 -14.35
CA PRO A 194 -1.14 14.71 -15.16
C PRO A 194 -2.56 14.17 -15.38
N GLN A 195 -2.73 12.85 -15.59
CA GLN A 195 -4.05 12.23 -15.74
C GLN A 195 -4.90 12.30 -14.46
N LEU A 196 -4.27 12.37 -13.29
CA LEU A 196 -4.94 12.62 -12.01
C LEU A 196 -5.32 14.10 -11.80
N GLY A 197 -5.04 14.97 -12.79
CA GLY A 197 -5.37 16.40 -12.75
C GLY A 197 -4.33 17.29 -12.11
N PHE A 198 -3.16 16.76 -11.73
CA PHE A 198 -2.10 17.55 -11.10
C PHE A 198 -1.16 18.15 -12.14
N ARG A 199 -0.87 19.46 -12.01
CA ARG A 199 -0.01 20.21 -12.92
C ARG A 199 1.34 20.50 -12.25
N VAL A 200 2.16 19.46 -12.10
CA VAL A 200 3.53 19.57 -11.56
C VAL A 200 4.51 19.10 -12.63
N PRO A 201 5.58 19.85 -12.95
CA PRO A 201 6.59 19.37 -13.89
C PRO A 201 7.20 18.05 -13.43
N ALA A 202 7.28 17.06 -14.34
CA ALA A 202 7.76 15.72 -14.04
C ALA A 202 9.16 15.73 -13.41
N GLN A 203 10.09 16.56 -13.89
CA GLN A 203 11.43 16.70 -13.33
C GLN A 203 11.43 17.22 -11.87
N THR A 204 10.51 18.15 -11.55
CA THR A 204 10.38 18.69 -10.19
C THR A 204 9.87 17.61 -9.25
N MET A 205 8.85 16.85 -9.67
CA MET A 205 8.30 15.75 -8.90
C MET A 205 9.30 14.60 -8.75
N GLU A 206 10.07 14.27 -9.79
CA GLU A 206 11.15 13.28 -9.71
C GLU A 206 12.22 13.66 -8.70
N ARG A 207 12.71 14.90 -8.76
CA ARG A 207 13.68 15.42 -7.79
C ARG A 207 13.13 15.34 -6.37
N PHE A 208 11.88 15.74 -6.17
CA PHE A 208 11.22 15.66 -4.87
C PHE A 208 11.12 14.22 -4.38
N TRP A 209 10.70 13.28 -5.23
CA TRP A 209 10.54 11.88 -4.85
C TRP A 209 11.90 11.23 -4.53
N ARG A 210 12.96 11.54 -5.29
CA ARG A 210 14.34 11.12 -4.96
C ARG A 210 14.80 11.68 -3.60
N MET A 211 14.48 12.92 -3.29
CA MET A 211 14.78 13.49 -1.96
C MET A 211 14.04 12.73 -0.86
N CYS A 212 12.77 12.40 -1.07
CA CYS A 212 12.02 11.55 -0.12
C CYS A 212 12.63 10.16 0.01
N ALA A 213 13.17 9.57 -1.07
CA ALA A 213 13.85 8.29 -1.03
C ALA A 213 15.13 8.34 -0.16
N HIS A 214 15.91 9.43 -0.24
CA HIS A 214 17.08 9.64 0.65
C HIS A 214 16.68 9.87 2.12
N LEU A 215 15.47 10.37 2.38
CA LEU A 215 14.92 10.60 3.72
C LEU A 215 13.94 9.48 4.16
N HIS A 216 14.00 8.33 3.49
CA HIS A 216 13.14 7.18 3.77
C HIS A 216 13.24 6.75 5.25
N GLY A 217 12.09 6.53 5.90
CA GLY A 217 12.02 6.15 7.32
C GLY A 217 12.28 7.32 8.31
N GLN A 218 12.46 8.54 7.82
CA GLN A 218 12.71 9.70 8.67
C GLN A 218 11.45 10.58 8.82
N SER A 219 11.44 11.38 9.89
CA SER A 219 10.40 12.39 10.08
C SER A 219 10.45 13.45 8.98
N VAL A 220 9.30 13.79 8.41
CA VAL A 220 9.19 14.74 7.30
C VAL A 220 9.55 16.15 7.74
N ASN A 221 10.53 16.77 7.08
CA ASN A 221 10.86 18.18 7.25
C ASN A 221 10.54 18.95 5.97
N LEU A 222 9.31 19.48 5.88
CA LEU A 222 8.83 20.21 4.71
C LEU A 222 9.63 21.49 4.43
N SER A 223 10.16 22.15 5.46
CA SER A 223 10.99 23.35 5.30
C SER A 223 12.32 23.02 4.64
N TYR A 224 12.98 21.93 5.08
CA TYR A 224 14.20 21.43 4.45
C TYR A 224 13.96 21.04 2.98
N LEU A 225 12.88 20.29 2.71
CA LEU A 225 12.53 19.91 1.35
C LEU A 225 12.22 21.10 0.45
N GLY A 226 11.52 22.12 0.98
CA GLY A 226 11.22 23.36 0.26
C GLY A 226 12.49 24.15 -0.08
N GLN A 227 13.38 24.31 0.89
CA GLN A 227 14.66 24.98 0.69
C GLN A 227 15.51 24.29 -0.38
N ALA A 228 15.61 22.96 -0.34
CA ALA A 228 16.39 22.17 -1.29
C ALA A 228 15.77 22.19 -2.71
N LEU A 229 14.45 22.39 -2.84
CA LEU A 229 13.77 22.59 -4.13
C LEU A 229 13.77 24.04 -4.62
N GLY A 230 14.22 25.01 -3.81
CA GLY A 230 14.14 26.42 -4.11
C GLY A 230 12.69 26.95 -4.09
N THR A 231 11.81 26.36 -3.27
CA THR A 231 10.38 26.72 -3.18
C THR A 231 9.96 26.97 -1.74
N SER A 232 8.75 27.51 -1.54
CA SER A 232 8.14 27.61 -0.21
C SER A 232 7.77 26.23 0.34
N HIS A 233 7.51 26.12 1.64
CA HIS A 233 7.10 24.88 2.31
C HIS A 233 5.75 24.32 1.83
N THR A 234 4.94 25.10 1.13
CA THR A 234 3.62 24.67 0.61
C THR A 234 3.76 23.71 -0.60
N ALA A 235 4.76 23.93 -1.46
CA ALA A 235 4.98 23.06 -2.62
C ALA A 235 5.39 21.63 -2.23
N PRO A 236 6.36 21.40 -1.31
CA PRO A 236 6.66 20.06 -0.82
C PRO A 236 5.47 19.35 -0.18
N ARG A 237 4.61 20.07 0.55
CA ARG A 237 3.39 19.49 1.11
C ARG A 237 2.47 18.97 0.01
N HIS A 238 2.20 19.80 -0.99
CA HIS A 238 1.38 19.43 -2.13
C HIS A 238 1.97 18.23 -2.91
N HIS A 239 3.29 18.21 -3.14
CA HIS A 239 3.95 17.08 -3.79
C HIS A 239 3.83 15.79 -2.97
N LEU A 240 3.99 15.88 -1.65
CA LEU A 240 3.84 14.75 -0.75
C LEU A 240 2.40 14.23 -0.73
N ASP A 241 1.41 15.12 -0.73
CA ASP A 241 0.00 14.76 -0.78
C ASP A 241 -0.35 14.03 -2.10
N ILE A 242 0.24 14.44 -3.25
CA ILE A 242 0.10 13.75 -4.53
C ILE A 242 0.67 12.34 -4.45
N LEU A 243 1.92 12.19 -3.99
CA LEU A 243 2.58 10.89 -3.88
C LEU A 243 1.87 9.96 -2.88
N SER A 244 1.40 10.49 -1.76
CA SER A 244 0.67 9.71 -0.76
C SER A 244 -0.72 9.31 -1.28
N GLY A 245 -1.43 10.24 -1.91
CA GLY A 245 -2.73 9.98 -2.49
C GLY A 245 -2.70 9.01 -3.69
N SER A 246 -1.56 8.87 -4.36
CA SER A 246 -1.34 7.89 -5.43
C SER A 246 -0.70 6.58 -4.94
N PHE A 247 -0.61 6.34 -3.64
CA PHE A 247 -0.03 5.17 -2.99
C PHE A 247 1.49 4.97 -3.24
N MET A 248 2.20 6.03 -3.62
CA MET A 248 3.66 5.94 -3.79
C MET A 248 4.41 6.20 -2.47
N MET A 249 3.83 7.00 -1.60
CA MET A 249 4.39 7.31 -0.27
C MET A 249 3.40 6.94 0.84
N ARG A 250 3.93 6.51 1.97
CA ARG A 250 3.20 6.40 3.23
C ARG A 250 3.69 7.46 4.19
N LEU A 251 2.75 8.11 4.85
CA LEU A 251 3.00 8.91 6.03
C LEU A 251 2.54 8.10 7.24
N LEU A 252 3.48 7.65 8.06
CA LEU A 252 3.17 6.93 9.29
C LEU A 252 3.10 7.94 10.42
N GLU A 253 1.92 8.09 10.99
CA GLU A 253 1.65 9.07 12.04
C GLU A 253 2.27 8.62 13.38
N PRO A 254 2.68 9.57 14.22
CA PRO A 254 3.14 9.24 15.57
C PRO A 254 1.97 8.77 16.44
N ALA A 255 2.24 7.82 17.33
CA ALA A 255 1.28 7.35 18.33
C ALA A 255 0.85 8.49 19.26
N GLU A 256 -0.45 8.63 19.49
CA GLU A 256 -0.98 9.52 20.50
C GLU A 256 -0.72 8.94 21.88
N ALA A 257 0.13 9.58 22.66
CA ALA A 257 0.42 9.17 24.02
C ALA A 257 0.38 10.36 24.99
N ASN A 258 -0.43 10.24 26.02
CA ASN A 258 -0.54 11.25 27.09
C ASN A 258 0.63 11.07 28.06
N LEU A 259 1.83 11.48 27.66
CA LEU A 259 3.05 11.35 28.44
C LEU A 259 3.58 12.75 28.82
N SER A 260 4.26 12.82 29.95
CA SER A 260 5.01 14.03 30.35
C SER A 260 6.23 14.31 29.47
N LYS A 261 6.57 13.40 28.55
CA LYS A 261 7.71 13.48 27.64
C LYS A 261 7.34 14.24 26.37
N ARG A 262 8.29 15.02 25.85
CA ARG A 262 8.13 15.72 24.55
C ARG A 262 8.23 14.69 23.40
N LEU A 263 7.12 14.47 22.72
CA LEU A 263 7.02 13.56 21.58
C LEU A 263 7.33 14.28 20.27
N VAL A 264 7.88 13.54 19.31
CA VAL A 264 7.94 13.95 17.90
C VAL A 264 6.53 13.84 17.32
N LYS A 265 6.02 14.92 16.73
CA LYS A 265 4.65 14.99 16.18
C LYS A 265 4.61 14.94 14.66
N THR A 266 5.76 14.84 14.00
CA THR A 266 5.87 14.85 12.55
C THR A 266 5.83 13.41 12.03
N PRO A 267 5.03 13.07 11.01
CA PRO A 267 4.97 11.71 10.48
C PRO A 267 6.33 11.27 9.90
N LYS A 268 6.61 9.96 9.96
CA LYS A 268 7.67 9.33 9.17
C LYS A 268 7.20 9.13 7.74
N ALA A 269 8.09 9.34 6.76
CA ALA A 269 7.78 9.13 5.35
C ALA A 269 8.50 7.90 4.79
N TYR A 270 7.74 7.05 4.10
CA TYR A 270 8.27 5.86 3.44
C TYR A 270 7.86 5.86 1.96
N VAL A 271 8.78 5.52 1.06
CA VAL A 271 8.41 5.03 -0.26
C VAL A 271 7.79 3.65 -0.04
N ARG A 272 6.54 3.45 -0.41
CA ARG A 272 5.77 2.26 -0.02
C ARG A 272 6.29 0.96 -0.63
N ASP A 273 6.81 1.02 -1.84
CA ASP A 273 7.41 -0.13 -2.51
C ASP A 273 8.93 -0.07 -2.42
N SER A 274 9.54 -1.10 -1.85
CA SER A 274 10.99 -1.16 -1.66
C SER A 274 11.76 -1.19 -2.98
N GLY A 275 11.22 -1.83 -4.01
CA GLY A 275 11.82 -1.83 -5.35
C GLY A 275 11.84 -0.44 -5.98
N LEU A 276 10.77 0.35 -5.83
CA LEU A 276 10.76 1.74 -6.27
C LEU A 276 11.73 2.61 -5.46
N LEU A 277 11.85 2.38 -4.15
CA LEU A 277 12.87 3.03 -3.32
C LEU A 277 14.26 2.77 -3.88
N HIS A 278 14.58 1.51 -4.15
CA HIS A 278 15.89 1.11 -4.68
C HIS A 278 16.14 1.71 -6.05
N ALA A 279 15.15 1.71 -6.94
CA ALA A 279 15.28 2.33 -8.27
C ALA A 279 15.50 3.85 -8.20
N LEU A 280 14.80 4.57 -7.30
CA LEU A 280 15.01 6.00 -7.07
C LEU A 280 16.42 6.33 -6.57
N LEU A 281 17.06 5.40 -5.85
CA LEU A 281 18.42 5.51 -5.32
C LEU A 281 19.49 4.91 -6.23
N GLY A 282 19.11 4.29 -7.37
CA GLY A 282 20.04 3.67 -8.31
C GLY A 282 20.62 2.33 -7.83
N LEU A 283 19.90 1.62 -6.95
CA LEU A 283 20.32 0.33 -6.40
C LEU A 283 19.68 -0.80 -7.21
N GLU A 284 20.47 -1.52 -7.99
CA GLU A 284 20.01 -2.58 -8.88
C GLU A 284 20.05 -3.95 -8.23
N THR A 285 21.12 -4.23 -7.46
CA THR A 285 21.41 -5.55 -6.89
C THR A 285 21.35 -5.56 -5.35
N LEU A 286 21.24 -6.76 -4.77
CA LEU A 286 21.35 -6.92 -3.32
C LEU A 286 22.71 -6.42 -2.79
N ASN A 287 23.79 -6.62 -3.55
CA ASN A 287 25.11 -6.13 -3.18
C ASN A 287 25.16 -4.59 -3.11
N ASP A 288 24.50 -3.90 -4.03
CA ASP A 288 24.37 -2.43 -3.98
C ASP A 288 23.60 -1.99 -2.73
N LEU A 289 22.52 -2.70 -2.41
CA LEU A 289 21.69 -2.43 -1.22
C LEU A 289 22.46 -2.69 0.07
N ASP A 290 23.21 -3.80 0.14
CA ASP A 290 23.98 -4.18 1.34
C ASP A 290 25.07 -3.18 1.67
N GLY A 291 25.68 -2.57 0.65
CA GLY A 291 26.67 -1.50 0.79
C GLY A 291 26.08 -0.11 1.04
N HIS A 292 24.77 0.08 0.95
CA HIS A 292 24.15 1.41 0.97
C HIS A 292 23.62 1.81 2.36
N PRO A 293 23.81 3.07 2.80
CA PRO A 293 23.29 3.54 4.11
C PRO A 293 21.78 3.39 4.30
N VAL A 294 21.00 3.31 3.23
CA VAL A 294 19.53 3.17 3.29
C VAL A 294 19.09 1.76 3.71
N ARG A 295 19.99 0.76 3.72
CA ARG A 295 19.66 -0.65 3.93
C ARG A 295 18.77 -0.88 5.15
N GLY A 296 19.12 -0.28 6.29
CA GLY A 296 18.32 -0.39 7.52
C GLY A 296 16.92 0.21 7.38
N ALA A 297 16.82 1.44 6.87
CA ALA A 297 15.56 2.12 6.66
C ALA A 297 14.72 1.43 5.57
N SER A 298 15.36 0.89 4.52
CA SER A 298 14.67 0.11 3.48
C SER A 298 14.03 -1.16 4.05
N TRP A 299 14.73 -1.88 4.93
CA TRP A 299 14.18 -3.04 5.64
C TRP A 299 12.99 -2.63 6.53
N GLU A 300 13.14 -1.55 7.30
CA GLU A 300 12.08 -0.99 8.14
C GLU A 300 10.83 -0.68 7.32
N GLY A 301 10.97 0.04 6.20
CA GLY A 301 9.85 0.37 5.32
C GLY A 301 9.23 -0.86 4.68
N PHE A 302 10.03 -1.82 4.22
CA PHE A 302 9.56 -3.09 3.67
C PHE A 302 8.74 -3.87 4.70
N VAL A 303 9.25 -4.10 5.90
CA VAL A 303 8.54 -4.80 6.98
C VAL A 303 7.25 -4.06 7.36
N THR A 304 7.32 -2.74 7.51
CA THR A 304 6.16 -1.89 7.83
C THR A 304 5.03 -2.08 6.80
N GLU A 305 5.32 -2.03 5.50
CA GLU A 305 4.31 -2.24 4.45
C GLU A 305 3.77 -3.68 4.43
N GLN A 306 4.61 -4.69 4.69
CA GLN A 306 4.18 -6.08 4.79
C GLN A 306 3.23 -6.30 5.98
N LEU A 307 3.53 -5.74 7.15
CA LEU A 307 2.71 -5.89 8.36
C LEU A 307 1.39 -5.11 8.24
N ILE A 308 1.43 -3.85 7.80
CA ILE A 308 0.22 -3.04 7.60
C ILE A 308 -0.67 -3.66 6.52
N GLY A 309 -0.10 -4.09 5.38
CA GLY A 309 -0.85 -4.71 4.29
C GLY A 309 -1.42 -6.10 4.64
N SER A 310 -0.88 -6.76 5.68
CA SER A 310 -1.36 -8.04 6.18
C SER A 310 -2.37 -7.90 7.33
N ALA A 311 -2.40 -6.74 7.99
CA ALA A 311 -3.27 -6.50 9.13
C ALA A 311 -4.75 -6.58 8.73
N PRO A 312 -5.58 -7.33 9.49
CA PRO A 312 -7.02 -7.30 9.30
C PRO A 312 -7.60 -5.91 9.55
N GLU A 313 -8.83 -5.70 9.10
CA GLU A 313 -9.52 -4.42 9.31
C GLU A 313 -9.61 -4.01 10.78
N GLY A 314 -9.52 -2.70 11.00
CA GLY A 314 -9.63 -2.07 12.31
C GLY A 314 -8.31 -2.00 13.06
N TRP A 315 -7.18 -2.44 12.48
CA TRP A 315 -5.87 -2.13 13.01
C TRP A 315 -5.42 -0.74 12.58
N HIS A 316 -4.88 0.03 13.52
CA HIS A 316 -4.26 1.33 13.28
C HIS A 316 -2.75 1.21 13.41
N ALA A 317 -2.04 1.83 12.46
CA ALA A 317 -0.58 1.82 12.43
C ALA A 317 -0.04 3.19 12.86
N SER A 318 0.96 3.19 13.72
CA SER A 318 1.67 4.37 14.16
C SER A 318 3.12 4.04 14.49
N TYR A 319 3.94 5.05 14.73
CA TYR A 319 5.29 4.88 15.29
C TYR A 319 5.41 5.69 16.60
N TYR A 320 6.41 5.42 17.39
CA TYR A 320 6.68 6.19 18.60
C TYR A 320 8.08 6.75 18.60
N ARG A 321 8.24 8.04 18.91
CA ARG A 321 9.54 8.67 19.08
C ARG A 321 9.49 9.83 20.05
N THR A 322 10.43 9.83 21.00
CA THR A 322 10.66 10.97 21.92
C THR A 322 11.76 11.90 21.40
N ALA A 323 11.78 13.13 21.89
CA ALA A 323 12.86 14.08 21.60
C ALA A 323 14.23 13.58 22.12
N GLN A 324 14.26 12.66 23.08
CA GLN A 324 15.47 12.04 23.66
C GLN A 324 15.93 10.81 22.88
N GLY A 325 15.23 10.40 21.79
CA GLY A 325 15.64 9.31 20.92
C GLY A 325 15.16 7.92 21.31
N ALA A 326 14.25 7.77 22.28
CA ALA A 326 13.53 6.51 22.47
C ALA A 326 12.53 6.33 21.31
N GLU A 327 12.51 5.15 20.67
CA GLU A 327 11.78 4.93 19.44
C GLU A 327 11.25 3.49 19.34
N LEU A 328 10.08 3.33 18.67
CA LEU A 328 9.54 2.08 18.13
C LEU A 328 9.14 2.34 16.68
N ASP A 329 9.58 1.47 15.78
CA ASP A 329 9.42 1.68 14.34
C ASP A 329 7.97 1.54 13.89
N LEU A 330 7.24 0.54 14.41
CA LEU A 330 5.84 0.31 14.11
C LEU A 330 5.08 -0.15 15.35
N ILE A 331 3.92 0.44 15.56
CA ILE A 331 2.92 -0.01 16.52
C ILE A 331 1.63 -0.30 15.75
N LEU A 332 1.11 -1.51 15.90
CA LEU A 332 -0.22 -1.86 15.43
C LEU A 332 -1.17 -1.94 16.62
N GLU A 333 -2.32 -1.25 16.53
CA GLU A 333 -3.30 -1.13 17.61
C GLU A 333 -4.70 -1.46 17.12
N LYS A 334 -5.41 -2.30 17.90
CA LYS A 334 -6.83 -2.61 17.68
C LYS A 334 -7.54 -2.79 19.02
N GLY A 335 -8.39 -1.84 19.39
CA GLY A 335 -9.03 -1.81 20.71
C GLY A 335 -7.99 -1.73 21.81
N SER A 336 -7.94 -2.71 22.71
CA SER A 336 -6.96 -2.77 23.81
C SER A 336 -5.66 -3.48 23.43
N ARG A 337 -5.60 -4.21 22.31
CA ARG A 337 -4.39 -4.93 21.88
C ARG A 337 -3.45 -3.98 21.16
N ARG A 338 -2.21 -3.93 21.60
CA ARG A 338 -1.11 -3.18 20.97
C ARG A 338 0.08 -4.10 20.80
N ILE A 339 0.64 -4.11 19.59
CA ILE A 339 1.82 -4.88 19.22
C ILE A 339 2.87 -3.91 18.71
N ALA A 340 4.07 -3.96 19.27
CA ALA A 340 5.18 -3.17 18.79
C ALA A 340 6.14 -4.02 17.96
N PHE A 341 6.67 -3.42 16.90
CA PHE A 341 7.69 -4.03 16.04
C PHE A 341 8.87 -3.10 15.90
N GLU A 342 10.05 -3.64 16.14
CA GLU A 342 11.35 -3.01 15.86
C GLU A 342 11.97 -3.71 14.66
N CYS A 343 12.48 -2.99 13.68
CA CYS A 343 13.00 -3.54 12.44
C CYS A 343 14.53 -3.50 12.41
N LYS A 344 15.15 -4.64 12.21
CA LYS A 344 16.63 -4.74 12.15
C LYS A 344 17.06 -5.52 10.91
N ALA A 345 17.78 -4.87 10.00
CA ALA A 345 18.31 -5.48 8.77
C ALA A 345 19.57 -6.32 9.03
N SER A 346 19.59 -7.07 10.11
CA SER A 346 20.74 -7.89 10.53
C SER A 346 20.24 -9.27 10.97
N SER A 347 20.99 -10.32 10.62
CA SER A 347 20.72 -11.68 11.10
C SER A 347 21.03 -11.87 12.60
N SER A 348 21.74 -10.92 13.20
CA SER A 348 22.03 -10.89 14.64
C SER A 348 21.53 -9.56 15.24
N PRO A 349 20.20 -9.35 15.30
CA PRO A 349 19.64 -8.09 15.73
C PRO A 349 19.87 -7.83 17.20
N SER A 350 20.12 -6.57 17.54
CA SER A 350 20.17 -6.08 18.90
C SER A 350 19.27 -4.85 19.06
N VAL A 351 18.75 -4.65 20.26
CA VAL A 351 17.88 -3.51 20.58
C VAL A 351 18.58 -2.53 21.50
N THR A 352 18.24 -1.26 21.35
CA THR A 352 18.82 -0.19 22.17
C THR A 352 18.07 -0.03 23.51
N ARG A 353 18.66 0.73 24.42
CA ARG A 353 17.94 1.15 25.65
C ARG A 353 16.65 1.92 25.32
N GLY A 354 16.67 2.68 24.19
CA GLY A 354 15.51 3.44 23.73
C GLY A 354 14.30 2.56 23.43
N PHE A 355 14.49 1.38 22.83
CA PHE A 355 13.45 0.39 22.58
C PHE A 355 12.75 -0.02 23.90
N TRP A 356 13.52 -0.45 24.91
CA TRP A 356 12.97 -0.85 26.22
C TRP A 356 12.24 0.30 26.91
N THR A 357 12.79 1.51 26.86
CA THR A 357 12.17 2.70 27.41
C THR A 357 10.83 2.99 26.72
N SER A 358 10.75 2.81 25.40
CA SER A 358 9.52 3.04 24.65
C SER A 358 8.42 2.05 24.99
N LEU A 359 8.76 0.76 25.18
CA LEU A 359 7.81 -0.25 25.63
C LEU A 359 7.26 0.08 27.04
N ASP A 360 8.14 0.48 27.96
CA ASP A 360 7.76 0.87 29.32
C ASP A 360 6.88 2.13 29.30
N ASP A 361 7.22 3.15 28.52
CA ASP A 361 6.46 4.39 28.35
C ASP A 361 5.02 4.13 27.90
N LEU A 362 4.87 3.27 26.89
CA LEU A 362 3.58 2.95 26.28
C LEU A 362 2.87 1.77 26.97
N LYS A 363 3.51 1.12 27.94
CA LYS A 363 3.01 -0.10 28.62
C LYS A 363 2.64 -1.19 27.61
N ILE A 364 3.47 -1.37 26.58
CA ILE A 364 3.31 -2.42 25.58
C ILE A 364 4.06 -3.66 26.07
N THR A 365 3.35 -4.77 26.18
CA THR A 365 3.90 -6.06 26.63
C THR A 365 4.12 -7.05 25.47
N GLU A 366 3.46 -6.84 24.34
CA GLU A 366 3.58 -7.66 23.14
C GLU A 366 4.47 -6.93 22.12
N ALA A 367 5.72 -7.38 21.94
CA ALA A 367 6.64 -6.76 21.02
C ALA A 367 7.57 -7.79 20.36
N TYR A 368 8.04 -7.46 19.15
CA TYR A 368 8.89 -8.32 18.35
C TYR A 368 9.99 -7.52 17.66
N VAL A 369 11.16 -8.15 17.46
CA VAL A 369 12.23 -7.59 16.63
C VAL A 369 12.21 -8.32 15.29
N VAL A 370 11.84 -7.64 14.20
CA VAL A 370 11.71 -8.27 12.89
C VAL A 370 13.02 -8.16 12.12
N ALA A 371 13.58 -9.31 11.78
CA ALA A 371 14.89 -9.42 11.14
C ALA A 371 14.84 -10.41 9.94
N PRO A 372 15.82 -10.36 9.00
CA PRO A 372 15.93 -11.31 7.91
C PRO A 372 16.50 -12.65 8.42
N ILE A 373 15.69 -13.39 9.19
CA ILE A 373 16.02 -14.67 9.82
C ILE A 373 14.90 -15.69 9.58
N GLN A 374 15.27 -16.97 9.61
CA GLN A 374 14.28 -18.07 9.50
C GLN A 374 13.81 -18.53 10.88
N GLN A 375 14.71 -18.64 11.83
CA GLN A 375 14.42 -19.16 13.17
C GLN A 375 14.33 -18.04 14.18
N SER A 376 13.27 -18.04 14.95
CA SER A 376 13.08 -17.08 16.04
C SER A 376 13.98 -17.44 17.23
N PHE A 377 14.44 -16.40 17.94
CA PHE A 377 15.23 -16.57 19.16
C PHE A 377 14.95 -15.42 20.15
N PRO A 378 15.14 -15.64 21.46
CA PRO A 378 14.88 -14.63 22.47
C PRO A 378 15.93 -13.51 22.43
N ILE A 379 15.46 -12.25 22.53
CA ILE A 379 16.29 -11.06 22.71
C ILE A 379 16.42 -10.69 24.21
N GLY A 380 15.37 -10.92 24.98
CA GLY A 380 15.31 -10.64 26.42
C GLY A 380 13.92 -10.14 26.88
N LYS A 381 13.66 -10.21 28.17
CA LYS A 381 12.39 -9.75 28.78
C LYS A 381 11.13 -10.27 28.08
N GLY A 382 11.14 -11.48 27.56
CA GLY A 382 10.01 -12.06 26.84
C GLY A 382 9.82 -11.59 25.41
N ILE A 383 10.75 -10.81 24.86
CA ILE A 383 10.75 -10.33 23.47
C ILE A 383 11.61 -11.26 22.62
N GLU A 384 11.16 -11.55 21.41
CA GLU A 384 11.83 -12.42 20.44
C GLU A 384 12.24 -11.66 19.18
N ALA A 385 13.37 -12.05 18.62
CA ALA A 385 13.67 -11.80 17.22
C ALA A 385 12.93 -12.83 16.37
N VAL A 386 12.23 -12.34 15.34
CA VAL A 386 11.39 -13.17 14.48
C VAL A 386 11.63 -12.82 13.00
N GLY A 387 11.46 -13.80 12.12
CA GLY A 387 11.40 -13.52 10.70
C GLY A 387 10.07 -12.89 10.28
N LEU A 388 10.04 -12.31 9.07
CA LEU A 388 8.83 -11.65 8.55
C LEU A 388 7.61 -12.57 8.54
N ALA A 389 7.78 -13.84 8.19
CA ALA A 389 6.69 -14.83 8.18
C ALA A 389 6.01 -14.99 9.55
N ALA A 390 6.81 -15.05 10.61
CA ALA A 390 6.29 -15.16 11.98
C ALA A 390 5.62 -13.83 12.41
N ALA A 391 6.22 -12.70 12.09
CA ALA A 391 5.64 -11.38 12.39
C ALA A 391 4.27 -11.19 11.70
N VAL A 392 4.13 -11.60 10.44
CA VAL A 392 2.84 -11.57 9.70
C VAL A 392 1.81 -12.47 10.39
N LYS A 393 2.18 -13.68 10.85
CA LYS A 393 1.26 -14.56 11.60
C LYS A 393 0.77 -13.92 12.90
N VAL A 394 1.62 -13.21 13.63
CA VAL A 394 1.23 -12.49 14.87
C VAL A 394 0.12 -11.46 14.58
N VAL A 395 0.19 -10.77 13.44
CA VAL A 395 -0.78 -9.73 13.07
C VAL A 395 -2.08 -10.33 12.52
N THR A 396 -1.98 -11.44 11.81
CA THR A 396 -3.17 -12.06 11.17
C THR A 396 -3.98 -12.96 12.11
N GLY A 397 -3.40 -13.40 13.23
CA GLY A 397 -4.03 -14.26 14.27
C GLY A 397 -3.80 -15.71 14.03
#